data_1bf467ef318a44ead536ca75d9ca40cd
#
_entry.id   1bf467ef318a44ead536ca75d9ca40cd
#
_cell.length_a   1.000
_cell.length_b   1.000
_cell.length_c   1.000
_cell.angle_alpha   90.00
_cell.angle_beta   90.00
_cell.angle_gamma   90.00
#
_symmetry.space_group_name_H-M   'P 1'
#
loop_
_entity.id
_entity.type
_entity.pdbx_description
1 polymer ?
#
loop_
_entity_poly.entity_id
_entity_poly.type
_entity_poly.pdbx_seq_one_letter_code
_entity_poly.pdbx_strand_id
1 'polypeptide(L)'
;MFTSEEYGERWAKYIECKHVAVDYNRNVFPVSGTMIRANPYRYWEWMHPIVRAHYVKRVVLLGTDSTGKTTLARALAKHYKTVNVPEYGRIFYEGFSEIPDAPEKWVPEDLVHIARIQSETEDWMRRKSGPVMICDTDAFATQLWNWRYYKEFNPEIERLIKPADLYIICGTDIPFEQDGMRLDDQSTRKGHQLKTYDELERRGWPYMALHGNLENRIAKATEHIERLFLADPGIPKTA
;
A
#
# COMPACT_ATOMS: atom_id res chain seq x y z
N MET A 1 -8.58 -20.86 -33.23
CA MET A 1 -7.69 -20.38 -32.13
C MET A 1 -6.83 -19.24 -32.69
N PHE A 2 -6.70 -18.16 -31.90
CA PHE A 2 -5.85 -17.01 -32.27
C PHE A 2 -4.61 -17.01 -31.36
N THR A 3 -3.40 -16.91 -31.95
CA THR A 3 -2.15 -16.79 -31.18
C THR A 3 -1.12 -15.96 -31.93
N SER A 4 -0.19 -15.38 -31.16
CA SER A 4 1.01 -14.73 -31.68
C SER A 4 2.28 -15.58 -31.49
N GLU A 5 2.12 -16.89 -31.25
CA GLU A 5 3.22 -17.79 -30.83
C GLU A 5 3.33 -18.98 -31.80
N GLU A 6 4.54 -19.46 -32.01
CA GLU A 6 4.83 -20.61 -32.90
C GLU A 6 4.08 -21.89 -32.52
N TYR A 7 3.87 -22.11 -31.22
CA TYR A 7 3.15 -23.30 -30.77
C TYR A 7 1.65 -23.29 -31.13
N GLY A 8 1.11 -22.18 -31.60
CA GLY A 8 -0.32 -22.02 -31.91
C GLY A 8 -0.82 -23.03 -32.91
N GLU A 9 -0.04 -23.31 -33.93
CA GLU A 9 -0.39 -24.30 -34.96
C GLU A 9 -0.50 -25.73 -34.44
N ARG A 10 0.46 -26.11 -33.54
CA ARG A 10 0.45 -27.41 -32.89
C ARG A 10 -0.74 -27.57 -31.95
N TRP A 11 -1.06 -26.56 -31.17
CA TRP A 11 -2.21 -26.58 -30.28
C TRP A 11 -3.54 -26.62 -31.03
N ALA A 12 -3.67 -25.86 -32.14
CA ALA A 12 -4.87 -25.86 -32.95
C ALA A 12 -5.15 -27.25 -33.54
N LYS A 13 -4.11 -27.99 -33.95
CA LYS A 13 -4.23 -29.39 -34.38
C LYS A 13 -4.69 -30.31 -33.25
N TYR A 14 -4.16 -30.11 -32.05
CA TYR A 14 -4.51 -30.93 -30.89
C TYR A 14 -5.96 -30.76 -30.45
N ILE A 15 -6.50 -29.53 -30.53
CA ILE A 15 -7.90 -29.21 -30.17
C ILE A 15 -8.84 -29.17 -31.39
N GLU A 16 -8.38 -29.65 -32.52
CA GLU A 16 -9.16 -29.78 -33.78
C GLU A 16 -9.83 -28.46 -34.22
N CYS A 17 -9.10 -27.34 -34.17
CA CYS A 17 -9.62 -26.06 -34.60
C CYS A 17 -8.71 -25.34 -35.60
N LYS A 18 -9.25 -24.33 -36.29
CA LYS A 18 -8.46 -23.48 -37.19
C LYS A 18 -7.53 -22.56 -36.40
N HIS A 19 -6.24 -22.53 -36.78
CA HIS A 19 -5.30 -21.56 -36.29
C HIS A 19 -5.31 -20.27 -37.13
N VAL A 20 -5.28 -19.12 -36.44
CA VAL A 20 -5.08 -17.80 -37.04
C VAL A 20 -3.92 -17.14 -36.30
N ALA A 21 -2.82 -16.93 -36.99
CA ALA A 21 -1.68 -16.18 -36.44
C ALA A 21 -2.02 -14.68 -36.40
N VAL A 22 -1.84 -14.07 -35.22
CA VAL A 22 -2.11 -12.65 -34.99
C VAL A 22 -0.83 -12.00 -34.50
N ASP A 23 -0.36 -10.96 -35.22
CA ASP A 23 0.81 -10.16 -34.83
C ASP A 23 2.04 -11.01 -34.46
N TYR A 24 2.33 -12.04 -35.25
CA TYR A 24 3.42 -13.00 -35.01
C TYR A 24 4.77 -12.31 -34.78
N ASN A 25 5.05 -11.27 -35.57
CA ASN A 25 6.28 -10.48 -35.48
C ASN A 25 6.22 -9.39 -34.37
N ARG A 26 5.12 -9.31 -33.62
CA ARG A 26 4.91 -8.31 -32.54
C ARG A 26 5.11 -6.87 -32.99
N ASN A 27 4.65 -6.55 -34.20
CA ASN A 27 4.76 -5.20 -34.77
C ASN A 27 3.74 -4.21 -34.16
N VAL A 28 2.59 -4.72 -33.72
CA VAL A 28 1.50 -3.92 -33.13
C VAL A 28 1.57 -3.98 -31.58
N PHE A 29 1.78 -5.18 -31.02
CA PHE A 29 1.91 -5.40 -29.58
C PHE A 29 3.31 -5.95 -29.28
N PRO A 30 4.32 -5.05 -29.07
CA PRO A 30 5.73 -5.44 -28.94
C PRO A 30 6.06 -6.07 -27.56
N VAL A 31 5.12 -6.85 -27.01
CA VAL A 31 5.25 -7.50 -25.71
C VAL A 31 4.75 -8.94 -25.74
N SER A 32 5.32 -9.78 -24.87
CA SER A 32 4.85 -11.13 -24.60
C SER A 32 4.58 -11.34 -23.13
N GLY A 33 3.82 -12.37 -22.78
CA GLY A 33 3.63 -12.76 -21.39
C GLY A 33 4.96 -13.09 -20.69
N THR A 34 5.94 -13.64 -21.42
CA THR A 34 7.30 -13.90 -20.90
C THR A 34 8.04 -12.60 -20.58
N MET A 35 8.00 -11.63 -21.50
CA MET A 35 8.61 -10.31 -21.29
C MET A 35 7.99 -9.58 -20.10
N ILE A 36 6.65 -9.59 -20.00
CA ILE A 36 5.94 -8.97 -18.86
C ILE A 36 6.33 -9.64 -17.55
N ARG A 37 6.35 -10.98 -17.49
CA ARG A 37 6.75 -11.69 -16.27
C ARG A 37 8.22 -11.44 -15.87
N ALA A 38 9.10 -11.28 -16.85
CA ALA A 38 10.51 -10.98 -16.62
C ALA A 38 10.71 -9.56 -16.07
N ASN A 39 9.96 -8.58 -16.58
CA ASN A 39 10.03 -7.20 -16.10
C ASN A 39 8.67 -6.49 -16.27
N PRO A 40 7.73 -6.64 -15.30
CA PRO A 40 6.41 -6.06 -15.39
C PRO A 40 6.42 -4.53 -15.41
N TYR A 41 7.40 -3.92 -14.76
CA TYR A 41 7.47 -2.45 -14.66
C TYR A 41 7.87 -1.79 -15.97
N ARG A 42 8.76 -2.42 -16.74
CA ARG A 42 9.13 -1.96 -18.08
C ARG A 42 7.94 -1.99 -19.06
N TYR A 43 7.05 -2.96 -18.88
CA TYR A 43 5.90 -3.17 -19.77
C TYR A 43 4.58 -2.78 -19.11
N TRP A 44 4.63 -1.86 -18.12
CA TRP A 44 3.49 -1.47 -17.31
C TRP A 44 2.29 -1.03 -18.14
N GLU A 45 2.51 -0.17 -19.14
CA GLU A 45 1.44 0.39 -19.96
C GLU A 45 0.78 -0.64 -20.89
N TRP A 46 1.42 -1.78 -21.13
CA TRP A 46 0.90 -2.86 -21.94
C TRP A 46 0.02 -3.86 -21.16
N MET A 47 -0.08 -3.71 -19.86
CA MET A 47 -0.87 -4.58 -19.01
C MET A 47 -2.26 -4.00 -18.75
N HIS A 48 -3.27 -4.88 -18.76
CA HIS A 48 -4.59 -4.50 -18.26
C HIS A 48 -4.53 -4.15 -16.76
N PRO A 49 -5.30 -3.16 -16.25
CA PRO A 49 -5.29 -2.74 -14.84
C PRO A 49 -5.40 -3.88 -13.81
N ILE A 50 -6.20 -4.91 -14.09
CA ILE A 50 -6.31 -6.10 -13.23
C ILE A 50 -4.97 -6.84 -13.12
N VAL A 51 -4.20 -6.93 -14.22
CA VAL A 51 -2.88 -7.56 -14.22
C VAL A 51 -1.86 -6.68 -13.52
N ARG A 52 -1.90 -5.36 -13.77
CA ARG A 52 -1.05 -4.38 -13.06
C ARG A 52 -1.19 -4.50 -11.55
N ALA A 53 -2.42 -4.65 -11.04
CA ALA A 53 -2.71 -4.77 -9.63
C ALA A 53 -1.93 -5.91 -8.93
N HIS A 54 -1.58 -6.98 -9.65
CA HIS A 54 -0.76 -8.07 -9.13
C HIS A 54 0.70 -7.63 -8.84
N TYR A 55 1.22 -6.68 -9.63
CA TYR A 55 2.61 -6.23 -9.54
C TYR A 55 2.81 -4.95 -8.73
N VAL A 56 1.72 -4.30 -8.30
CA VAL A 56 1.80 -3.07 -7.50
C VAL A 56 2.53 -3.34 -6.19
N LYS A 57 3.55 -2.53 -5.91
CA LYS A 57 4.26 -2.50 -4.65
C LYS A 57 3.54 -1.62 -3.65
N ARG A 58 3.15 -2.17 -2.53
CA ARG A 58 2.41 -1.49 -1.47
C ARG A 58 3.35 -0.93 -0.42
N VAL A 59 3.37 0.39 -0.29
CA VAL A 59 4.13 1.13 0.72
C VAL A 59 3.15 1.71 1.73
N VAL A 60 3.26 1.31 2.98
CA VAL A 60 2.35 1.69 4.07
C VAL A 60 3.06 2.59 5.06
N LEU A 61 2.45 3.73 5.39
CA LEU A 61 2.95 4.63 6.42
C LEU A 61 2.38 4.27 7.77
N LEU A 62 3.24 4.12 8.76
CA LEU A 62 2.90 3.85 10.15
C LEU A 62 3.40 4.96 11.06
N GLY A 63 2.86 5.02 12.25
CA GLY A 63 3.25 5.95 13.31
C GLY A 63 2.04 6.42 14.10
N THR A 64 2.29 7.02 15.23
CA THR A 64 1.26 7.60 16.10
C THR A 64 0.66 8.87 15.51
N ASP A 65 -0.28 9.47 16.21
CA ASP A 65 -0.86 10.75 15.80
C ASP A 65 0.18 11.86 15.70
N SER A 66 -0.08 12.84 14.83
CA SER A 66 0.78 14.00 14.57
C SER A 66 2.22 13.68 14.17
N THR A 67 2.47 12.54 13.54
CA THR A 67 3.81 12.18 13.00
C THR A 67 3.98 12.54 11.52
N GLY A 68 2.98 13.17 10.90
CA GLY A 68 3.03 13.63 9.51
C GLY A 68 2.82 12.54 8.45
N LYS A 69 2.24 11.38 8.82
CA LYS A 69 1.90 10.27 7.88
C LYS A 69 1.14 10.76 6.67
N THR A 70 -0.02 11.37 6.88
CA THR A 70 -0.91 11.84 5.81
C THR A 70 -0.23 12.83 4.87
N THR A 71 0.56 13.75 5.41
CA THR A 71 1.31 14.73 4.63
C THR A 71 2.37 14.06 3.76
N LEU A 72 3.12 13.12 4.35
CA LEU A 72 4.12 12.33 3.64
C LEU A 72 3.47 11.42 2.59
N ALA A 73 2.36 10.74 2.92
CA ALA A 73 1.63 9.87 1.99
C ALA A 73 1.19 10.64 0.73
N ARG A 74 0.60 11.81 0.91
CA ARG A 74 0.19 12.69 -0.20
C ARG A 74 1.38 13.17 -1.04
N ALA A 75 2.49 13.52 -0.38
CA ALA A 75 3.70 13.97 -1.07
C ALA A 75 4.32 12.84 -1.92
N LEU A 76 4.43 11.63 -1.37
CA LEU A 76 4.95 10.45 -2.08
C LEU A 76 4.02 10.04 -3.24
N ALA A 77 2.70 10.02 -3.02
CA ALA A 77 1.74 9.71 -4.07
C ALA A 77 1.82 10.73 -5.23
N LYS A 78 1.98 12.01 -4.92
CA LYS A 78 2.21 13.05 -5.93
C LYS A 78 3.52 12.84 -6.68
N HIS A 79 4.61 12.51 -5.97
CA HIS A 79 5.93 12.24 -6.55
C HIS A 79 5.86 11.10 -7.56
N TYR A 80 5.23 9.97 -7.18
CA TYR A 80 5.09 8.78 -8.05
C TYR A 80 3.92 8.85 -9.02
N LYS A 81 3.15 9.95 -9.05
CA LYS A 81 1.93 10.09 -9.86
C LYS A 81 0.99 8.88 -9.69
N THR A 82 0.78 8.47 -8.44
CA THR A 82 0.03 7.26 -8.07
C THR A 82 -1.07 7.58 -7.07
N VAL A 83 -1.82 6.57 -6.68
CA VAL A 83 -2.89 6.70 -5.70
C VAL A 83 -2.33 6.84 -4.27
N ASN A 84 -3.00 7.67 -3.47
CA ASN A 84 -2.89 7.68 -2.03
C ASN A 84 -4.16 7.03 -1.45
N VAL A 85 -4.02 5.94 -0.73
CA VAL A 85 -5.13 5.32 0.00
C VAL A 85 -5.23 6.03 1.36
N PRO A 86 -6.31 6.79 1.63
CA PRO A 86 -6.43 7.53 2.87
C PRO A 86 -6.72 6.59 4.05
N GLU A 87 -6.42 7.06 5.26
CA GLU A 87 -6.77 6.38 6.51
C GLU A 87 -8.30 6.37 6.70
N TYR A 88 -8.93 5.20 6.58
CA TYR A 88 -10.37 5.08 6.77
C TYR A 88 -10.80 5.32 8.22
N GLY A 89 -9.96 4.97 9.19
CA GLY A 89 -10.22 5.25 10.61
C GLY A 89 -10.50 6.72 10.90
N ARG A 90 -9.79 7.63 10.22
CA ARG A 90 -10.08 9.08 10.32
C ARG A 90 -11.45 9.43 9.76
N ILE A 91 -11.80 8.92 8.56
CA ILE A 91 -13.09 9.15 7.91
C ILE A 91 -14.23 8.64 8.80
N PHE A 92 -14.07 7.45 9.37
CA PHE A 92 -15.03 6.85 10.30
C PHE A 92 -15.20 7.71 11.54
N TYR A 93 -14.12 8.17 12.15
CA TYR A 93 -14.15 9.01 13.35
C TYR A 93 -14.81 10.37 13.08
N GLU A 94 -14.44 11.04 11.99
CA GLU A 94 -15.03 12.34 11.61
C GLU A 94 -16.55 12.23 11.44
N GLY A 95 -17.05 11.16 10.78
CA GLY A 95 -18.48 10.92 10.67
C GLY A 95 -19.17 10.60 12.01
N PHE A 96 -18.45 9.95 12.92
CA PHE A 96 -18.98 9.58 14.23
C PHE A 96 -19.02 10.76 15.20
N SER A 97 -18.06 11.69 15.10
CA SER A 97 -17.97 12.88 15.96
C SER A 97 -19.12 13.88 15.73
N GLU A 98 -19.83 13.77 14.64
CA GLU A 98 -21.04 14.58 14.35
C GLU A 98 -22.30 14.10 15.11
N ILE A 99 -22.25 12.95 15.75
CA ILE A 99 -23.38 12.38 16.49
C ILE A 99 -23.37 12.93 17.93
N PRO A 100 -24.42 13.64 18.38
CA PRO A 100 -24.53 14.05 19.77
C PRO A 100 -24.44 12.83 20.71
N ASP A 101 -23.70 12.95 21.79
CA ASP A 101 -23.50 11.88 22.78
C ASP A 101 -22.82 10.61 22.20
N ALA A 102 -22.07 10.73 21.10
CA ALA A 102 -21.28 9.64 20.57
C ALA A 102 -20.37 9.03 21.64
N PRO A 103 -20.18 7.69 21.68
CA PRO A 103 -19.28 7.07 22.62
C PRO A 103 -17.86 7.64 22.49
N GLU A 104 -17.25 7.98 23.62
CA GLU A 104 -15.85 8.48 23.66
C GLU A 104 -14.82 7.43 23.21
N LYS A 105 -15.19 6.16 23.15
CA LYS A 105 -14.30 5.04 22.83
C LYS A 105 -14.88 4.14 21.76
N TRP A 106 -14.03 3.76 20.85
CA TRP A 106 -14.36 2.76 19.85
C TRP A 106 -14.51 1.38 20.47
N VAL A 107 -15.49 0.64 20.02
CA VAL A 107 -15.66 -0.77 20.40
C VAL A 107 -14.83 -1.67 19.46
N PRO A 108 -14.49 -2.91 19.85
CA PRO A 108 -13.69 -3.80 18.99
C PRO A 108 -14.28 -4.02 17.60
N GLU A 109 -15.61 -4.04 17.47
CA GLU A 109 -16.34 -4.19 16.23
C GLU A 109 -16.09 -3.03 15.26
N ASP A 110 -15.95 -1.80 15.76
CA ASP A 110 -15.60 -0.61 14.96
C ASP A 110 -14.21 -0.78 14.32
N LEU A 111 -13.26 -1.27 15.10
CA LEU A 111 -11.89 -1.52 14.62
C LEU A 111 -11.84 -2.64 13.57
N VAL A 112 -12.65 -3.68 13.73
CA VAL A 112 -12.81 -4.73 12.70
C VAL A 112 -13.40 -4.13 11.41
N HIS A 113 -14.44 -3.30 11.55
CA HIS A 113 -15.05 -2.60 10.40
C HIS A 113 -14.05 -1.71 9.69
N ILE A 114 -13.31 -0.88 10.44
CA ILE A 114 -12.26 0.01 9.89
C ILE A 114 -11.20 -0.78 9.14
N ALA A 115 -10.67 -1.86 9.74
CA ALA A 115 -9.66 -2.69 9.10
C ALA A 115 -10.17 -3.33 7.80
N ARG A 116 -11.44 -3.76 7.78
CA ARG A 116 -12.07 -4.35 6.60
C ARG A 116 -12.18 -3.35 5.45
N ILE A 117 -12.79 -2.19 5.72
CA ILE A 117 -12.97 -1.16 4.68
C ILE A 117 -11.62 -0.63 4.18
N GLN A 118 -10.64 -0.46 5.07
CA GLN A 118 -9.27 -0.09 4.69
C GLN A 118 -8.68 -1.12 3.70
N SER A 119 -8.72 -2.41 4.05
CA SER A 119 -8.19 -3.49 3.21
C SER A 119 -8.90 -3.61 1.85
N GLU A 120 -10.23 -3.48 1.82
CA GLU A 120 -11.03 -3.49 0.59
C GLU A 120 -10.75 -2.28 -0.29
N THR A 121 -10.59 -1.10 0.31
CA THR A 121 -10.22 0.13 -0.39
C THR A 121 -8.85 -0.01 -1.07
N GLU A 122 -7.87 -0.58 -0.37
CA GLU A 122 -6.55 -0.86 -0.95
C GLU A 122 -6.63 -1.79 -2.16
N ASP A 123 -7.42 -2.87 -2.09
CA ASP A 123 -7.62 -3.80 -3.22
C ASP A 123 -8.25 -3.13 -4.45
N TRP A 124 -9.17 -2.20 -4.23
CA TRP A 124 -9.76 -1.40 -5.30
C TRP A 124 -8.76 -0.43 -5.91
N MET A 125 -8.04 0.31 -5.07
CA MET A 125 -7.10 1.34 -5.48
C MET A 125 -5.87 0.77 -6.23
N ARG A 126 -5.47 -0.47 -5.94
CA ARG A 126 -4.40 -1.17 -6.70
C ARG A 126 -4.63 -1.18 -8.20
N ARG A 127 -5.87 -1.30 -8.66
CA ARG A 127 -6.22 -1.31 -10.10
C ARG A 127 -6.04 0.04 -10.77
N LYS A 128 -5.96 1.11 -9.99
CA LYS A 128 -5.76 2.49 -10.43
C LYS A 128 -4.36 3.02 -10.13
N SER A 129 -3.57 2.24 -9.40
CA SER A 129 -2.23 2.62 -8.97
C SER A 129 -1.22 2.56 -10.11
N GLY A 130 -0.17 3.37 -9.97
CA GLY A 130 1.11 3.15 -10.63
C GLY A 130 1.84 1.92 -10.06
N PRO A 131 3.12 1.72 -10.42
CA PRO A 131 3.94 0.62 -9.90
C PRO A 131 4.04 0.57 -8.37
N VAL A 132 3.95 1.70 -7.71
CA VAL A 132 3.95 1.84 -6.25
C VAL A 132 2.63 2.45 -5.80
N MET A 133 2.00 1.88 -4.79
CA MET A 133 0.79 2.40 -4.13
C MET A 133 1.16 2.87 -2.73
N ILE A 134 0.74 4.08 -2.38
CA ILE A 134 1.00 4.66 -1.06
C ILE A 134 -0.27 4.55 -0.21
N CYS A 135 -0.14 3.96 0.98
CA CYS A 135 -1.24 3.82 1.95
C CYS A 135 -0.94 4.65 3.21
N ASP A 136 -1.86 5.55 3.55
CA ASP A 136 -1.85 6.21 4.85
C ASP A 136 -2.50 5.26 5.85
N THR A 137 -1.70 4.46 6.52
CA THR A 137 -2.05 3.30 7.34
C THR A 137 -2.62 2.08 6.58
N ASP A 138 -2.92 1.01 7.32
CA ASP A 138 -3.54 -0.23 6.84
C ASP A 138 -4.22 -1.02 7.97
N ALA A 139 -4.69 -2.23 7.69
CA ALA A 139 -5.28 -3.11 8.71
C ALA A 139 -4.29 -3.48 9.84
N PHE A 140 -2.98 -3.52 9.58
CA PHE A 140 -1.98 -3.74 10.63
C PHE A 140 -1.89 -2.54 11.57
N ALA A 141 -1.96 -1.31 11.08
CA ALA A 141 -2.05 -0.13 11.91
C ALA A 141 -3.30 -0.17 12.79
N THR A 142 -4.45 -0.59 12.25
CA THR A 142 -5.69 -0.78 13.03
C THR A 142 -5.52 -1.84 14.12
N GLN A 143 -4.78 -2.92 13.85
CA GLN A 143 -4.46 -3.94 14.86
C GLN A 143 -3.60 -3.39 15.99
N LEU A 144 -2.65 -2.51 15.69
CA LEU A 144 -1.84 -1.82 16.70
C LEU A 144 -2.70 -0.88 17.57
N TRP A 145 -3.70 -0.22 16.96
CA TRP A 145 -4.69 0.56 17.71
C TRP A 145 -5.56 -0.33 18.59
N ASN A 146 -6.02 -1.49 18.10
CA ASN A 146 -6.76 -2.46 18.93
C ASN A 146 -5.93 -2.89 20.15
N TRP A 147 -4.67 -3.26 19.94
CA TRP A 147 -3.76 -3.58 21.04
C TRP A 147 -3.60 -2.40 22.01
N ARG A 148 -3.55 -1.19 21.51
CA ARG A 148 -3.41 -0.02 22.36
C ARG A 148 -4.60 0.17 23.29
N TYR A 149 -5.83 -0.01 22.79
CA TYR A 149 -7.05 0.16 23.57
C TYR A 149 -7.35 -1.03 24.48
N TYR A 150 -7.19 -2.24 23.99
CA TYR A 150 -7.63 -3.47 24.64
C TYR A 150 -6.50 -4.36 25.15
N LYS A 151 -5.22 -4.04 24.87
CA LYS A 151 -4.00 -4.80 25.23
C LYS A 151 -3.96 -6.22 24.67
N GLU A 152 -4.74 -6.47 23.64
CA GLU A 152 -4.79 -7.75 22.92
C GLU A 152 -4.88 -7.54 21.41
N PHE A 153 -4.52 -8.55 20.64
CA PHE A 153 -4.73 -8.56 19.20
C PHE A 153 -6.05 -9.22 18.86
N ASN A 154 -6.83 -8.54 18.00
CA ASN A 154 -8.11 -9.03 17.54
C ASN A 154 -7.90 -10.04 16.39
N PRO A 155 -8.37 -11.31 16.51
CA PRO A 155 -8.15 -12.33 15.47
C PRO A 155 -8.89 -12.05 14.16
N GLU A 156 -9.96 -11.26 14.18
CA GLU A 156 -10.66 -10.86 12.97
C GLU A 156 -9.87 -9.82 12.19
N ILE A 157 -9.30 -8.83 12.87
CA ILE A 157 -8.39 -7.86 12.25
C ILE A 157 -7.16 -8.58 11.70
N GLU A 158 -6.60 -9.54 12.46
CA GLU A 158 -5.43 -10.29 12.04
C GLU A 158 -5.62 -11.00 10.69
N ARG A 159 -6.80 -11.53 10.41
CA ARG A 159 -7.15 -12.17 9.12
C ARG A 159 -7.25 -11.18 7.95
N LEU A 160 -7.45 -9.89 8.23
CA LEU A 160 -7.54 -8.84 7.22
C LEU A 160 -6.17 -8.24 6.86
N ILE A 161 -5.15 -8.50 7.67
CA ILE A 161 -3.81 -7.96 7.47
C ILE A 161 -3.16 -8.64 6.26
N LYS A 162 -2.74 -7.83 5.32
CA LYS A 162 -1.91 -8.22 4.18
C LYS A 162 -0.54 -7.55 4.36
N PRO A 163 0.57 -8.29 4.44
CA PRO A 163 1.89 -7.67 4.57
C PRO A 163 2.16 -6.66 3.45
N ALA A 164 2.71 -5.50 3.79
CA ALA A 164 3.16 -4.54 2.81
C ALA A 164 4.52 -4.96 2.22
N ASP A 165 4.83 -4.45 1.02
CA ASP A 165 6.16 -4.60 0.44
C ASP A 165 7.20 -3.73 1.19
N LEU A 166 6.74 -2.64 1.83
CA LEU A 166 7.54 -1.79 2.71
C LEU A 166 6.63 -1.05 3.70
N TYR A 167 7.01 -1.04 4.97
CA TYR A 167 6.46 -0.15 5.98
C TYR A 167 7.38 1.03 6.23
N ILE A 168 6.84 2.24 6.30
CA ILE A 168 7.56 3.47 6.63
C ILE A 168 7.04 4.00 7.96
N ILE A 169 7.88 3.95 8.99
CA ILE A 169 7.55 4.45 10.33
C ILE A 169 7.91 5.92 10.42
N CYS A 170 6.90 6.78 10.57
CA CYS A 170 7.08 8.21 10.81
C CYS A 170 7.42 8.44 12.29
N GLY A 171 8.61 8.98 12.56
CA GLY A 171 9.11 9.27 13.90
C GLY A 171 8.30 10.35 14.62
N THR A 172 8.40 10.35 15.96
CA THR A 172 7.72 11.30 16.87
C THR A 172 8.51 12.58 17.12
N ASP A 173 9.49 12.87 16.28
CA ASP A 173 10.39 14.02 16.35
C ASP A 173 9.75 15.33 15.80
N ILE A 174 8.57 15.23 15.17
CA ILE A 174 7.76 16.41 14.82
C ILE A 174 6.96 16.86 16.04
N PRO A 175 6.87 18.18 16.30
CA PRO A 175 6.05 18.72 17.36
C PRO A 175 4.61 18.20 17.28
N PHE A 176 4.04 17.89 18.43
CA PHE A 176 2.65 17.45 18.52
C PHE A 176 1.72 18.66 18.32
N GLU A 177 0.87 18.58 17.30
CA GLU A 177 -0.22 19.53 17.10
C GLU A 177 -1.52 18.92 17.63
N GLN A 178 -2.13 19.59 18.61
CA GLN A 178 -3.38 19.18 19.20
C GLN A 178 -4.55 19.70 18.34
N ASP A 179 -5.30 18.80 17.74
CA ASP A 179 -6.46 19.15 16.90
C ASP A 179 -7.82 18.87 17.56
N GLY A 180 -7.83 18.73 18.88
CA GLY A 180 -9.05 18.45 19.68
C GLY A 180 -9.52 16.99 19.65
N MET A 181 -9.00 16.19 18.72
CA MET A 181 -9.34 14.77 18.57
C MET A 181 -8.29 13.85 19.20
N ARG A 182 -7.16 14.40 19.66
CA ARG A 182 -5.97 13.64 20.03
C ARG A 182 -5.75 13.76 21.54
N LEU A 183 -5.93 12.63 22.21
CA LEU A 183 -5.78 12.53 23.67
C LEU A 183 -4.39 12.04 24.12
N ASP A 184 -3.42 11.99 23.18
CA ASP A 184 -2.14 11.34 23.43
C ASP A 184 -1.11 12.22 24.14
N ASP A 185 -0.60 11.70 25.24
CA ASP A 185 0.65 12.19 25.82
C ASP A 185 1.88 11.59 25.11
N GLN A 186 3.04 12.18 25.35
CA GLN A 186 4.30 11.76 24.74
C GLN A 186 4.70 10.32 25.13
N SER A 187 4.35 9.85 26.30
CA SER A 187 4.68 8.51 26.80
C SER A 187 3.88 7.44 26.07
N THR A 188 2.60 7.67 25.88
CA THR A 188 1.69 6.81 25.13
C THR A 188 2.08 6.69 23.66
N ARG A 189 2.48 7.79 23.04
CA ARG A 189 2.99 7.81 21.65
C ARG A 189 4.28 6.98 21.52
N LYS A 190 5.23 7.10 22.44
CA LYS A 190 6.45 6.29 22.47
C LYS A 190 6.14 4.80 22.64
N GLY A 191 5.25 4.44 23.56
CA GLY A 191 4.84 3.05 23.77
C GLY A 191 4.22 2.42 22.53
N HIS A 192 3.34 3.14 21.83
CA HIS A 192 2.75 2.67 20.56
C HIS A 192 3.82 2.50 19.47
N GLN A 193 4.75 3.44 19.38
CA GLN A 193 5.84 3.35 18.39
C GLN A 193 6.77 2.16 18.66
N LEU A 194 7.15 1.91 19.92
CA LEU A 194 7.94 0.75 20.30
C LEU A 194 7.21 -0.55 19.95
N LYS A 195 5.92 -0.65 20.26
CA LYS A 195 5.12 -1.81 19.88
C LYS A 195 5.06 -2.02 18.37
N THR A 196 5.03 -0.94 17.59
CA THR A 196 5.08 -1.03 16.13
C THR A 196 6.38 -1.67 15.64
N TYR A 197 7.53 -1.26 16.18
CA TYR A 197 8.83 -1.86 15.85
C TYR A 197 8.87 -3.34 16.25
N ASP A 198 8.52 -3.66 17.49
CA ASP A 198 8.51 -5.04 18.01
C ASP A 198 7.68 -5.97 17.12
N GLU A 199 6.52 -5.52 16.67
CA GLU A 199 5.65 -6.35 15.83
C GLU A 199 6.17 -6.51 14.41
N LEU A 200 6.75 -5.47 13.80
CA LEU A 200 7.36 -5.58 12.49
C LEU A 200 8.56 -6.53 12.51
N GLU A 201 9.41 -6.42 13.52
CA GLU A 201 10.56 -7.32 13.72
C GLU A 201 10.10 -8.77 13.97
N ARG A 202 9.13 -8.96 14.87
CA ARG A 202 8.57 -10.27 15.17
C ARG A 202 7.98 -10.98 13.92
N ARG A 203 7.39 -10.20 13.03
CA ARG A 203 6.80 -10.69 11.77
C ARG A 203 7.81 -10.81 10.64
N GLY A 204 9.01 -10.27 10.79
CA GLY A 204 10.04 -10.23 9.74
C GLY A 204 9.64 -9.38 8.54
N TRP A 205 8.83 -8.34 8.75
CA TRP A 205 8.34 -7.48 7.68
C TRP A 205 9.31 -6.32 7.40
N PRO A 206 9.54 -5.98 6.11
CA PRO A 206 10.47 -4.93 5.76
C PRO A 206 9.96 -3.56 6.21
N TYR A 207 10.80 -2.81 6.89
CA TYR A 207 10.47 -1.46 7.31
C TYR A 207 11.68 -0.51 7.29
N MET A 208 11.39 0.79 7.27
CA MET A 208 12.34 1.85 7.53
C MET A 208 11.74 2.90 8.46
N ALA A 209 12.58 3.59 9.23
CA ALA A 209 12.16 4.71 10.06
C ALA A 209 12.58 6.03 9.45
N LEU A 210 11.70 7.04 9.51
CA LEU A 210 11.94 8.38 9.02
C LEU A 210 11.86 9.41 10.14
N HIS A 211 12.85 10.28 10.17
CA HIS A 211 12.98 11.41 11.08
C HIS A 211 13.33 12.69 10.31
N GLY A 212 13.16 13.84 10.94
CA GLY A 212 13.44 15.15 10.37
C GLY A 212 12.21 15.81 9.74
N ASN A 213 12.46 16.87 9.00
CA ASN A 213 11.42 17.63 8.31
C ASN A 213 10.85 16.87 7.11
N LEU A 214 9.75 17.36 6.54
CA LEU A 214 9.04 16.72 5.44
C LEU A 214 9.93 16.49 4.21
N GLU A 215 10.76 17.46 3.85
CA GLU A 215 11.65 17.39 2.68
C GLU A 215 12.66 16.24 2.82
N ASN A 216 13.31 16.15 3.98
CA ASN A 216 14.24 15.06 4.29
C ASN A 216 13.54 13.69 4.30
N ARG A 217 12.32 13.61 4.82
CA ARG A 217 11.53 12.37 4.82
C ARG A 217 11.16 11.93 3.41
N ILE A 218 10.74 12.86 2.55
CA ILE A 218 10.45 12.56 1.14
C ILE A 218 11.71 12.05 0.45
N ALA A 219 12.84 12.76 0.56
CA ALA A 219 14.09 12.37 -0.09
C ALA A 219 14.55 10.95 0.32
N LYS A 220 14.55 10.65 1.62
CA LYS A 220 14.94 9.31 2.12
C LYS A 220 13.96 8.22 1.72
N ALA A 221 12.65 8.52 1.75
CA ALA A 221 11.62 7.55 1.34
C ALA A 221 11.73 7.22 -0.15
N THR A 222 11.87 8.23 -1.00
CA THR A 222 11.99 8.04 -2.45
C THR A 222 13.27 7.28 -2.81
N GLU A 223 14.41 7.65 -2.25
CA GLU A 223 15.67 6.91 -2.44
C GLU A 223 15.51 5.41 -2.09
N HIS A 224 14.87 5.12 -0.96
CA HIS A 224 14.71 3.75 -0.49
C HIS A 224 13.71 2.95 -1.35
N ILE A 225 12.58 3.54 -1.71
CA ILE A 225 11.56 2.93 -2.57
C ILE A 225 12.14 2.66 -3.98
N GLU A 226 12.85 3.62 -4.55
CA GLU A 226 13.48 3.47 -5.86
C GLU A 226 14.50 2.35 -5.85
N ARG A 227 15.34 2.29 -4.83
CA ARG A 227 16.34 1.23 -4.68
C ARG A 227 15.71 -0.15 -4.55
N LEU A 228 14.62 -0.30 -3.81
CA LEU A 228 13.98 -1.60 -3.57
C LEU A 228 13.15 -2.09 -4.75
N PHE A 229 12.43 -1.20 -5.42
CA PHE A 229 11.38 -1.60 -6.34
C PHE A 229 11.57 -1.09 -7.77
N LEU A 230 12.32 0.00 -7.95
CA LEU A 230 12.42 0.71 -9.21
C LEU A 230 13.86 0.77 -9.76
N ALA A 231 14.81 0.13 -9.10
CA ALA A 231 16.24 0.14 -9.47
C ALA A 231 16.57 -0.69 -10.73
N ASP A 232 15.58 -1.34 -11.35
CA ASP A 232 15.77 -2.04 -12.61
C ASP A 232 15.91 -1.02 -13.77
N PRO A 233 17.00 -1.08 -14.58
CA PRO A 233 17.29 -0.12 -15.67
C PRO A 233 16.23 -0.05 -16.78
N GLY A 234 15.15 -0.80 -16.66
CA GLY A 234 14.04 -0.80 -17.61
C GLY A 234 12.83 0.07 -17.23
N ILE A 235 12.80 0.68 -16.03
CA ILE A 235 11.66 1.52 -15.64
C ILE A 235 11.89 2.94 -16.17
N PRO A 236 10.95 3.53 -16.94
CA PRO A 236 11.03 4.93 -17.29
C PRO A 236 11.01 5.76 -16.00
N LYS A 237 12.08 6.47 -15.69
CA LYS A 237 12.01 7.54 -14.70
C LYS A 237 10.94 8.48 -15.19
N THR A 238 9.85 8.61 -14.43
CA THR A 238 8.76 9.52 -14.78
C THR A 238 9.30 10.92 -14.91
N ALA A 239 9.32 11.45 -16.13
CA ALA A 239 9.66 12.83 -16.43
C ALA A 239 8.58 13.79 -15.92
#